data_b3b708cae7ff2f124d7751427d5bbc5b
#
_entry.id   b3b708cae7ff2f124d7751427d5bbc5b
#
_cell.length_a   1.000
_cell.length_b   1.000
_cell.length_c   1.000
_cell.angle_alpha   90.00
_cell.angle_beta   90.00
_cell.angle_gamma   90.00
#
_symmetry.space_group_name_H-M   'P 1'
#
loop_
_entity.id
_entity.type
_entity.pdbx_description
1 polymer ?
#
loop_
_entity_poly.entity_id
_entity_poly.type
_entity_poly.pdbx_seq_one_letter_code
_entity_poly.pdbx_strand_id
1 'polypeptide(L)'
;IISVAGFNSSLDMIENVGRDMAGAAIDYAMPLFEDLEKDKFGDFATMNVLESLERSTADVLIYHSADDDMIPIELSYDKYYEKFADNERFTFVRFEDRGHNYIFNSADVLKYRDEVEAEYDEYCKEIGEFYFTGEMHTEFVKENVDKMKFFKLDSEIMKQMVEFYDNCIE
;
A
#
# COMPACT_ATOMS: atom_id res chain seq x y z
N ILE A 1 6.30 -8.06 13.94
CA ILE A 1 6.36 -7.26 12.69
C ILE A 1 4.95 -6.90 12.31
N ILE A 2 4.69 -5.64 11.93
CA ILE A 2 3.43 -5.24 11.28
C ILE A 2 3.78 -4.77 9.87
N SER A 3 3.15 -5.38 8.85
CA SER A 3 3.26 -5.02 7.45
C SER A 3 1.93 -4.45 6.95
N VAL A 4 1.98 -3.31 6.27
CA VAL A 4 0.80 -2.62 5.74
C VAL A 4 1.03 -2.30 4.28
N ALA A 5 0.24 -2.89 3.39
CA ALA A 5 0.35 -2.72 1.95
C ALA A 5 1.81 -2.85 1.45
N GLY A 6 2.55 -3.80 2.03
CA GLY A 6 3.95 -4.04 1.67
C GLY A 6 4.08 -4.90 0.42
N PHE A 7 5.17 -4.73 -0.34
CA PHE A 7 5.51 -5.56 -1.49
C PHE A 7 6.56 -6.63 -1.14
N ASN A 8 6.64 -7.68 -1.95
CA ASN A 8 7.54 -8.80 -1.70
C ASN A 8 8.99 -8.51 -2.12
N SER A 9 9.19 -7.95 -3.31
CA SER A 9 10.53 -7.58 -3.80
C SER A 9 10.48 -6.37 -4.73
N SER A 10 11.59 -5.63 -4.84
CA SER A 10 11.70 -4.51 -5.77
C SER A 10 11.56 -4.96 -7.23
N LEU A 11 12.11 -6.13 -7.56
CA LEU A 11 12.04 -6.68 -8.91
C LEU A 11 10.62 -7.06 -9.31
N ASP A 12 9.81 -7.64 -8.40
CA ASP A 12 8.38 -7.90 -8.65
C ASP A 12 7.64 -6.59 -9.00
N MET A 13 7.95 -5.50 -8.30
CA MET A 13 7.33 -4.19 -8.55
C MET A 13 7.80 -3.57 -9.87
N ILE A 14 9.09 -3.66 -10.19
CA ILE A 14 9.64 -3.18 -11.47
C ILE A 14 8.99 -3.93 -12.64
N GLU A 15 8.87 -5.25 -12.52
CA GLU A 15 8.21 -6.07 -13.54
C GLU A 15 6.74 -5.67 -13.70
N ASN A 16 6.01 -5.52 -12.60
CA ASN A 16 4.58 -5.16 -12.63
C ASN A 16 4.36 -3.82 -13.34
N VAL A 17 5.05 -2.76 -12.89
CA VAL A 17 4.95 -1.43 -13.51
C VAL A 17 5.42 -1.45 -14.97
N GLY A 18 6.51 -2.16 -15.24
CA GLY A 18 7.03 -2.29 -16.60
C GLY A 18 6.06 -3.04 -17.52
N ARG A 19 5.32 -4.01 -17.01
CA ARG A 19 4.31 -4.76 -17.76
C ARG A 19 3.11 -3.87 -18.12
N ASP A 20 2.69 -2.99 -17.23
CA ASP A 20 1.64 -2.01 -17.51
C ASP A 20 2.06 -1.01 -18.59
N MET A 21 3.33 -0.58 -18.58
CA MET A 21 3.86 0.41 -19.53
C MET A 21 4.22 -0.17 -20.89
N ALA A 22 4.78 -1.39 -20.94
CA ALA A 22 5.43 -1.95 -22.13
C ALA A 22 4.93 -3.38 -22.49
N GLY A 23 3.96 -3.91 -21.76
CA GLY A 23 3.46 -5.27 -21.95
C GLY A 23 4.58 -6.31 -21.84
N ALA A 24 4.56 -7.34 -22.70
CA ALA A 24 5.58 -8.39 -22.71
C ALA A 24 7.01 -7.91 -23.07
N ALA A 25 7.18 -6.67 -23.53
CA ALA A 25 8.52 -6.18 -23.83
C ALA A 25 9.38 -6.00 -22.57
N ILE A 26 8.77 -5.86 -21.40
CA ILE A 26 9.50 -5.79 -20.12
C ILE A 26 10.36 -7.03 -19.87
N ASP A 27 9.94 -8.22 -20.32
CA ASP A 27 10.67 -9.46 -20.11
C ASP A 27 12.10 -9.42 -20.68
N TYR A 28 12.30 -8.66 -21.77
CA TYR A 28 13.62 -8.45 -22.36
C TYR A 28 14.48 -7.44 -21.58
N ALA A 29 13.84 -6.54 -20.83
CA ALA A 29 14.54 -5.52 -20.06
C ALA A 29 14.82 -5.95 -18.61
N MET A 30 14.09 -6.93 -18.06
CA MET A 30 14.24 -7.36 -16.68
C MET A 30 15.68 -7.74 -16.30
N PRO A 31 16.48 -8.47 -17.12
CA PRO A 31 17.88 -8.74 -16.78
C PRO A 31 18.71 -7.48 -16.59
N LEU A 32 18.44 -6.43 -17.37
CA LEU A 32 19.13 -5.14 -17.23
C LEU A 32 18.73 -4.43 -15.94
N PHE A 33 17.44 -4.43 -15.58
CA PHE A 33 16.98 -3.87 -14.31
C PHE A 33 17.59 -4.64 -13.12
N GLU A 34 17.66 -5.94 -13.17
CA GLU A 34 18.31 -6.76 -12.14
C GLU A 34 19.79 -6.41 -11.96
N ASP A 35 20.52 -6.23 -13.06
CA ASP A 35 21.93 -5.81 -13.02
C ASP A 35 22.08 -4.39 -12.46
N LEU A 36 21.21 -3.45 -12.84
CA LEU A 36 21.21 -2.09 -12.31
C LEU A 36 20.89 -2.05 -10.80
N GLU A 37 19.93 -2.84 -10.35
CA GLU A 37 19.58 -2.95 -8.94
C GLU A 37 20.77 -3.56 -8.15
N LYS A 38 21.41 -4.61 -8.68
CA LYS A 38 22.62 -5.22 -8.07
C LYS A 38 23.79 -4.23 -8.00
N ASP A 39 24.03 -3.47 -9.06
CA ASP A 39 25.08 -2.46 -9.08
C ASP A 39 24.84 -1.37 -8.03
N LYS A 40 23.58 -1.01 -7.77
CA LYS A 40 23.20 0.05 -6.87
C LYS A 40 23.07 -0.42 -5.42
N PHE A 41 22.51 -1.59 -5.19
CA PHE A 41 22.11 -2.08 -3.86
C PHE A 41 22.85 -3.37 -3.42
N GLY A 42 23.69 -3.96 -4.28
CA GLY A 42 24.43 -5.18 -3.99
C GLY A 42 23.47 -6.35 -3.71
N ASP A 43 23.78 -7.12 -2.67
CA ASP A 43 23.01 -8.32 -2.30
C ASP A 43 21.56 -8.00 -1.89
N PHE A 44 21.26 -6.75 -1.53
CA PHE A 44 19.90 -6.33 -1.18
C PHE A 44 18.95 -6.30 -2.38
N ALA A 45 19.46 -6.16 -3.60
CA ALA A 45 18.67 -6.14 -4.83
C ALA A 45 17.82 -7.38 -5.07
N THR A 46 18.30 -8.54 -4.57
CA THR A 46 17.63 -9.83 -4.76
C THR A 46 16.89 -10.34 -3.51
N MET A 47 16.87 -9.53 -2.44
CA MET A 47 16.13 -9.91 -1.24
C MET A 47 14.63 -9.87 -1.48
N ASN A 48 13.93 -10.88 -0.95
CA ASN A 48 12.48 -10.89 -0.92
C ASN A 48 11.96 -11.14 0.50
N VAL A 49 10.77 -10.61 0.75
CA VAL A 49 10.14 -10.67 2.07
C VAL A 49 9.73 -12.09 2.41
N LEU A 50 9.21 -12.87 1.44
CA LEU A 50 8.75 -14.23 1.65
C LEU A 50 9.86 -15.12 2.24
N GLU A 51 11.05 -15.12 1.62
CA GLU A 51 12.21 -15.89 2.12
C GLU A 51 12.72 -15.36 3.48
N SER A 52 12.61 -14.05 3.69
CA SER A 52 13.01 -13.45 4.96
C SER A 52 12.08 -13.85 6.10
N LEU A 53 10.78 -13.93 5.83
CA LEU A 53 9.76 -14.39 6.77
C LEU A 53 9.90 -15.88 7.10
N GLU A 54 10.33 -16.72 6.14
CA GLU A 54 10.62 -18.14 6.40
C GLU A 54 11.72 -18.34 7.45
N ARG A 55 12.70 -17.47 7.44
CA ARG A 55 13.84 -17.51 8.37
C ARG A 55 13.60 -16.77 9.67
N SER A 56 12.56 -15.94 9.72
CA SER A 56 12.19 -15.15 10.89
C SER A 56 11.47 -15.99 11.94
N THR A 57 11.70 -15.69 13.20
CA THR A 57 10.95 -16.23 14.35
C THR A 57 9.94 -15.22 14.91
N ALA A 58 9.86 -14.03 14.35
CA ALA A 58 8.96 -12.98 14.80
C ALA A 58 7.50 -13.30 14.46
N ASP A 59 6.58 -12.83 15.30
CA ASP A 59 5.18 -12.76 14.97
C ASP A 59 4.93 -11.67 13.93
N VAL A 60 3.97 -11.91 13.02
CA VAL A 60 3.73 -11.06 11.86
C VAL A 60 2.24 -10.79 11.70
N LEU A 61 1.88 -9.51 11.65
CA LEU A 61 0.54 -9.04 11.33
C LEU A 61 0.58 -8.33 9.97
N ILE A 62 -0.22 -8.79 9.03
CA ILE A 62 -0.21 -8.31 7.64
C ILE A 62 -1.57 -7.74 7.28
N TYR A 63 -1.57 -6.46 6.90
CA TYR A 63 -2.72 -5.76 6.36
C TYR A 63 -2.54 -5.50 4.87
N HIS A 64 -3.57 -5.79 4.07
CA HIS A 64 -3.60 -5.45 2.64
C HIS A 64 -5.04 -5.25 2.16
N SER A 65 -5.21 -4.48 1.09
CA SER A 65 -6.50 -4.31 0.43
C SER A 65 -6.50 -4.97 -0.94
N ALA A 66 -7.61 -5.64 -1.28
CA ALA A 66 -7.75 -6.34 -2.55
C ALA A 66 -7.82 -5.40 -3.76
N ASP A 67 -8.23 -4.15 -3.53
CA ASP A 67 -8.32 -3.07 -4.52
C ASP A 67 -7.08 -2.16 -4.53
N ASP A 68 -5.94 -2.61 -3.94
CA ASP A 68 -4.67 -1.89 -4.00
C ASP A 68 -4.14 -1.86 -5.44
N ASP A 69 -4.21 -0.70 -6.08
CA ASP A 69 -3.79 -0.47 -7.46
C ASP A 69 -2.29 -0.15 -7.58
N MET A 70 -1.63 0.16 -6.47
CA MET A 70 -0.17 0.41 -6.45
C MET A 70 0.62 -0.87 -6.22
N ILE A 71 0.17 -1.70 -5.28
CA ILE A 71 0.80 -2.98 -4.95
C ILE A 71 -0.27 -4.08 -5.04
N PRO A 72 -0.41 -4.71 -6.21
CA PRO A 72 -1.37 -5.78 -6.40
C PRO A 72 -1.23 -6.86 -5.32
N ILE A 73 -2.36 -7.28 -4.75
CA ILE A 73 -2.43 -8.20 -3.62
C ILE A 73 -1.70 -9.53 -3.91
N GLU A 74 -1.71 -9.96 -5.17
CA GLU A 74 -1.07 -11.18 -5.66
C GLU A 74 0.47 -11.12 -5.60
N LEU A 75 1.05 -9.92 -5.59
CA LEU A 75 2.51 -9.72 -5.51
C LEU A 75 3.04 -9.75 -4.07
N SER A 76 2.15 -9.78 -3.08
CA SER A 76 2.52 -9.70 -1.67
C SER A 76 1.65 -10.60 -0.78
N TYR A 77 0.51 -10.09 -0.33
CA TYR A 77 -0.37 -10.73 0.64
C TYR A 77 -0.75 -12.16 0.26
N ASP A 78 -1.17 -12.40 -0.98
CA ASP A 78 -1.60 -13.73 -1.42
C ASP A 78 -0.44 -14.74 -1.39
N LYS A 79 0.78 -14.33 -1.77
CA LYS A 79 2.00 -15.14 -1.65
C LYS A 79 2.28 -15.53 -0.18
N TYR A 80 2.10 -14.57 0.74
CA TYR A 80 2.33 -14.84 2.16
C TYR A 80 1.22 -15.70 2.76
N TYR A 81 -0.03 -15.44 2.38
CA TYR A 81 -1.18 -16.21 2.85
C TYR A 81 -1.11 -17.66 2.39
N GLU A 82 -0.80 -17.91 1.10
CA GLU A 82 -0.62 -19.26 0.57
C GLU A 82 0.41 -20.07 1.38
N LYS A 83 1.46 -19.40 1.83
CA LYS A 83 2.58 -20.07 2.52
C LYS A 83 2.41 -20.19 4.02
N PHE A 84 1.81 -19.19 4.66
CA PHE A 84 1.82 -19.06 6.12
C PHE A 84 0.43 -19.03 6.75
N ALA A 85 -0.66 -19.29 6.02
CA ALA A 85 -2.03 -19.26 6.57
C ALA A 85 -2.23 -20.20 7.77
N ASP A 86 -1.54 -21.35 7.77
CA ASP A 86 -1.62 -22.34 8.86
C ASP A 86 -0.56 -22.14 9.97
N ASN A 87 0.22 -21.05 9.91
CA ASN A 87 1.27 -20.77 10.88
C ASN A 87 0.78 -19.75 11.92
N GLU A 88 0.67 -20.19 13.17
CA GLU A 88 0.10 -19.41 14.30
C GLU A 88 0.81 -18.05 14.54
N ARG A 89 2.05 -17.89 14.07
CA ARG A 89 2.80 -16.62 14.15
C ARG A 89 2.31 -15.56 13.18
N PHE A 90 1.45 -15.92 12.21
CA PHE A 90 0.99 -14.99 11.18
C PHE A 90 -0.48 -14.67 11.39
N THR A 91 -0.79 -13.38 11.42
CA THR A 91 -2.15 -12.86 11.39
C THR A 91 -2.36 -12.08 10.10
N PHE A 92 -3.40 -12.43 9.37
CA PHE A 92 -3.73 -11.84 8.08
C PHE A 92 -5.03 -11.06 8.16
N VAL A 93 -5.00 -9.81 7.71
CA VAL A 93 -6.17 -8.93 7.64
C VAL A 93 -6.29 -8.38 6.22
N ARG A 94 -7.34 -8.83 5.53
CA ARG A 94 -7.66 -8.42 4.17
C ARG A 94 -8.83 -7.45 4.18
N PHE A 95 -8.68 -6.36 3.46
CA PHE A 95 -9.77 -5.43 3.13
C PHE A 95 -10.14 -5.56 1.66
N GLU A 96 -11.35 -5.07 1.29
CA GLU A 96 -11.83 -5.14 -0.08
C GLU A 96 -11.88 -3.75 -0.75
N ASP A 97 -11.81 -2.66 0.05
CA ASP A 97 -12.15 -1.29 -0.35
C ASP A 97 -11.31 -0.20 0.32
N ARG A 98 -10.05 -0.47 0.63
CA ARG A 98 -9.15 0.49 1.32
C ARG A 98 -8.08 1.08 0.40
N GLY A 99 -7.90 0.53 -0.80
CA GLY A 99 -6.80 0.89 -1.67
C GLY A 99 -5.43 0.77 -0.99
N HIS A 100 -4.42 1.40 -1.57
CA HIS A 100 -3.08 1.38 -1.02
C HIS A 100 -2.91 2.25 0.24
N ASN A 101 -3.52 3.43 0.25
CA ASN A 101 -3.18 4.49 1.21
C ASN A 101 -4.12 4.55 2.42
N TYR A 102 -5.23 3.82 2.43
CA TYR A 102 -6.32 4.07 3.36
C TYR A 102 -6.63 2.90 4.30
N ILE A 103 -5.71 1.96 4.43
CA ILE A 103 -5.82 0.79 5.31
C ILE A 103 -6.24 1.18 6.73
N PHE A 104 -5.72 2.29 7.24
CA PHE A 104 -5.99 2.75 8.60
C PHE A 104 -7.23 3.63 8.75
N ASN A 105 -7.97 3.88 7.67
CA ASN A 105 -9.15 4.73 7.70
C ASN A 105 -10.43 3.91 7.87
N SER A 106 -11.40 4.44 8.63
CA SER A 106 -12.73 3.84 8.75
C SER A 106 -13.58 4.09 7.50
N ALA A 107 -14.65 3.32 7.34
CA ALA A 107 -15.59 3.49 6.22
C ALA A 107 -16.18 4.92 6.13
N ASP A 108 -16.42 5.56 7.29
CA ASP A 108 -16.91 6.95 7.32
C ASP A 108 -15.88 7.94 6.78
N VAL A 109 -14.61 7.69 7.03
CA VAL A 109 -13.52 8.50 6.50
C VAL A 109 -13.39 8.30 5.00
N LEU A 110 -13.45 7.07 4.51
CA LEU A 110 -13.38 6.77 3.07
C LEU A 110 -14.52 7.50 2.33
N LYS A 111 -15.74 7.37 2.82
CA LYS A 111 -16.89 8.09 2.24
C LYS A 111 -16.69 9.60 2.21
N TYR A 112 -16.17 10.19 3.30
CA TYR A 112 -15.88 11.62 3.35
C TYR A 112 -14.77 12.02 2.36
N ARG A 113 -13.77 11.19 2.16
CA ARG A 113 -12.71 11.42 1.17
C ARG A 113 -13.27 11.41 -0.25
N ASP A 114 -14.15 10.46 -0.57
CA ASP A 114 -14.84 10.41 -1.86
C ASP A 114 -15.68 11.67 -2.11
N GLU A 115 -16.39 12.17 -1.08
CA GLU A 115 -17.13 13.41 -1.14
C GLU A 115 -16.21 14.61 -1.45
N VAL A 116 -15.08 14.72 -0.73
CA VAL A 116 -14.08 15.77 -0.95
C VAL A 116 -13.44 15.70 -2.33
N GLU A 117 -13.14 14.50 -2.81
CA GLU A 117 -12.55 14.28 -4.14
C GLU A 117 -13.53 14.70 -5.24
N ALA A 118 -14.81 14.36 -5.11
CA ALA A 118 -15.85 14.77 -6.05
C ALA A 118 -16.03 16.31 -6.08
N GLU A 119 -16.02 16.97 -4.92
CA GLU A 119 -16.07 18.43 -4.83
C GLU A 119 -14.83 19.09 -5.46
N TYR A 120 -13.66 18.48 -5.26
CA TYR A 120 -12.41 18.95 -5.85
C TYR A 120 -12.41 18.81 -7.37
N ASP A 121 -12.92 17.72 -7.91
CA ASP A 121 -13.07 17.51 -9.35
C ASP A 121 -14.02 18.52 -9.99
N GLU A 122 -15.11 18.87 -9.33
CA GLU A 122 -16.02 19.91 -9.79
C GLU A 122 -15.33 21.29 -9.79
N TYR A 123 -14.63 21.62 -8.72
CA TYR A 123 -13.85 22.84 -8.61
C TYR A 123 -12.78 22.95 -9.73
N CYS A 124 -12.06 21.89 -10.03
CA CYS A 124 -11.09 21.84 -11.13
C CYS A 124 -11.74 22.06 -12.50
N LYS A 125 -12.92 21.47 -12.74
CA LYS A 125 -13.68 21.67 -14.00
C LYS A 125 -14.16 23.10 -14.18
N GLU A 126 -14.60 23.76 -13.13
CA GLU A 126 -15.06 25.16 -13.19
C GLU A 126 -13.94 26.14 -13.52
N ILE A 127 -12.72 25.90 -13.01
CA ILE A 127 -11.55 26.73 -13.26
C ILE A 127 -10.93 26.46 -14.64
N GLY A 128 -11.05 25.22 -15.11
CA GLY A 128 -10.38 24.70 -16.30
C GLY A 128 -8.99 24.15 -15.98
N GLU A 129 -8.78 22.89 -16.31
CA GLU A 129 -7.58 22.07 -15.98
C GLU A 129 -6.23 22.74 -16.29
N PHE A 130 -6.16 23.58 -17.33
CA PHE A 130 -4.94 24.28 -17.74
C PHE A 130 -4.53 25.47 -16.86
N TYR A 131 -5.40 25.91 -15.98
CA TYR A 131 -5.16 27.09 -15.12
C TYR A 131 -4.97 26.72 -13.65
N PHE A 132 -5.05 25.44 -13.33
CA PHE A 132 -4.97 24.95 -11.96
C PHE A 132 -3.55 25.08 -11.40
N THR A 133 -3.39 25.72 -10.24
CA THR A 133 -2.11 25.91 -9.57
C THR A 133 -2.08 25.20 -8.21
N GLY A 134 -0.86 24.90 -7.70
CA GLY A 134 -0.69 24.34 -6.36
C GLY A 134 -1.21 25.24 -5.22
N GLU A 135 -1.25 26.57 -5.45
CA GLU A 135 -1.85 27.52 -4.50
C GLU A 135 -3.36 27.34 -4.41
N MET A 136 -4.05 27.16 -5.54
CA MET A 136 -5.49 26.91 -5.60
C MET A 136 -5.86 25.59 -4.94
N HIS A 137 -5.07 24.53 -5.13
CA HIS A 137 -5.24 23.29 -4.40
C HIS A 137 -5.13 23.49 -2.87
N THR A 138 -4.11 24.23 -2.44
CA THR A 138 -3.88 24.49 -1.02
C THR A 138 -5.04 25.29 -0.41
N GLU A 139 -5.56 26.25 -1.15
CA GLU A 139 -6.70 27.09 -0.72
C GLU A 139 -7.99 26.26 -0.65
N PHE A 140 -8.27 25.45 -1.67
CA PHE A 140 -9.41 24.51 -1.65
C PHE A 140 -9.37 23.60 -0.43
N VAL A 141 -8.25 22.93 -0.19
CA VAL A 141 -8.07 22.03 0.96
C VAL A 141 -8.27 22.76 2.29
N LYS A 142 -7.77 23.99 2.40
CA LYS A 142 -7.89 24.79 3.62
C LYS A 142 -9.35 25.20 3.91
N GLU A 143 -10.13 25.47 2.87
CA GLU A 143 -11.49 25.97 3.02
C GLU A 143 -12.53 24.85 3.10
N ASN A 144 -12.32 23.74 2.39
CA ASN A 144 -13.34 22.70 2.20
C ASN A 144 -13.05 21.40 2.94
N VAL A 145 -11.82 21.18 3.45
CA VAL A 145 -11.46 19.89 4.07
C VAL A 145 -11.36 20.00 5.58
N ASP A 146 -12.22 19.28 6.29
CA ASP A 146 -12.06 19.02 7.72
C ASP A 146 -10.93 17.99 7.91
N LYS A 147 -9.73 18.49 8.24
CA LYS A 147 -8.55 17.66 8.42
C LYS A 147 -8.69 16.64 9.54
N MET A 148 -9.41 16.96 10.60
CA MET A 148 -9.62 16.03 11.72
C MET A 148 -10.48 14.84 11.31
N LYS A 149 -11.47 15.08 10.45
CA LYS A 149 -12.30 14.02 9.87
C LYS A 149 -11.52 13.24 8.80
N PHE A 150 -10.80 13.95 7.93
CA PHE A 150 -10.08 13.37 6.78
C PHE A 150 -8.94 12.42 7.18
N PHE A 151 -8.27 12.67 8.31
CA PHE A 151 -7.15 11.86 8.82
C PHE A 151 -7.52 11.00 10.03
N LYS A 152 -8.80 10.84 10.32
CA LYS A 152 -9.25 10.01 11.44
C LYS A 152 -8.92 8.54 11.21
N LEU A 153 -8.19 7.96 12.16
CA LEU A 153 -7.82 6.55 12.14
C LEU A 153 -8.98 5.66 12.60
N ASP A 154 -9.04 4.45 12.07
CA ASP A 154 -9.96 3.41 12.50
C ASP A 154 -9.54 2.87 13.88
N SER A 155 -10.41 3.04 14.88
CA SER A 155 -10.11 2.66 16.25
C SER A 155 -9.95 1.16 16.45
N GLU A 156 -10.65 0.34 15.64
CA GLU A 156 -10.57 -1.12 15.75
C GLU A 156 -9.25 -1.64 15.19
N ILE A 157 -8.78 -1.07 14.07
CA ILE A 157 -7.47 -1.41 13.51
C ILE A 157 -6.35 -0.99 14.48
N MET A 158 -6.45 0.23 15.05
CA MET A 158 -5.47 0.69 16.03
C MET A 158 -5.44 -0.21 17.28
N LYS A 159 -6.60 -0.63 17.76
CA LYS A 159 -6.72 -1.55 18.89
C LYS A 159 -6.10 -2.91 18.55
N GLN A 160 -6.38 -3.47 17.39
CA GLN A 160 -5.81 -4.75 16.95
C GLN A 160 -4.27 -4.69 16.88
N MET A 161 -3.69 -3.57 16.40
CA MET A 161 -2.24 -3.39 16.39
C MET A 161 -1.64 -3.33 17.79
N VAL A 162 -2.30 -2.65 18.73
CA VAL A 162 -1.87 -2.60 20.14
C VAL A 162 -1.93 -3.99 20.76
N GLU A 163 -3.05 -4.70 20.62
CA GLU A 163 -3.21 -6.06 21.14
C GLU A 163 -2.18 -7.02 20.54
N PHE A 164 -1.84 -6.89 19.26
CA PHE A 164 -0.79 -7.68 18.63
C PHE A 164 0.58 -7.44 19.28
N TYR A 165 0.94 -6.18 19.56
CA TYR A 165 2.21 -5.87 20.23
C TYR A 165 2.22 -6.33 21.70
N ASP A 166 1.12 -6.17 22.40
CA ASP A 166 1.03 -6.61 23.81
C ASP A 166 1.22 -8.13 23.91
N ASN A 167 0.63 -8.91 23.00
CA ASN A 167 0.79 -10.37 22.96
C ASN A 167 2.23 -10.81 22.59
N CYS A 168 3.01 -9.98 21.87
CA CYS A 168 4.41 -10.30 21.53
C CYS A 168 5.39 -10.07 22.71
N ILE A 169 4.95 -9.39 23.78
CA ILE A 169 5.82 -9.01 24.93
C ILE A 169 5.67 -10.01 26.09
N GLU A 170 4.61 -10.80 26.12
CA GLU A 170 4.39 -11.85 27.12
C GLU A 170 5.20 -13.12 26.81
#